data_289724d5a27d3f86ca8428de011ca6d8
#
_entry.id   289724d5a27d3f86ca8428de011ca6d8
#
_cell.length_a   1.000
_cell.length_b   1.000
_cell.length_c   1.000
_cell.angle_alpha   90.00
_cell.angle_beta   90.00
_cell.angle_gamma   90.00
#
_symmetry.space_group_name_H-M   'P 1'
#
loop_
_entity.id
_entity.type
_entity.pdbx_description
1 polymer ?
#
loop_
_entity_poly.entity_id
_entity_poly.type
_entity_poly.pdbx_seq_one_letter_code
_entity_poly.pdbx_strand_id
1 'polypeptide(L)'
;VYRQILIPVQKPAEVEPLIRFATMLLEADGEIRVLHVIPTTTLPEVTREWRASVHLVVPAHEAGAALDVKVEPEVRSATDVPGEILESAEAHGVDAILLSLGGDRRSRNPFVGHTATGILHHARADVLVLNRLALAADRIPRILLPTLGQMPSPTATRIAEEIAVRNPNAPVIALTLGSQPLLEEEGSTPEGKGPRGTPITRRPSFFPAPILGRRHRLPQLILEAAARERFGLVIVGEEADQSGGPLLTRRFLEELFRAAPCPVMAVRG
;
A
#
# COMPACT_ATOMS: atom_id res chain seq x y z
N VAL A 1 -12.13 7.42 3.69
CA VAL A 1 -11.32 7.75 2.51
C VAL A 1 -11.89 7.09 1.27
N TYR A 2 -12.30 5.83 1.39
CA TYR A 2 -12.86 5.05 0.32
C TYR A 2 -14.21 4.48 0.73
N ARG A 3 -15.17 4.48 -0.20
CA ARG A 3 -16.49 3.86 0.00
C ARG A 3 -16.49 2.40 -0.42
N GLN A 4 -15.71 2.07 -1.44
CA GLN A 4 -15.61 0.71 -1.95
C GLN A 4 -14.12 0.33 -2.19
N ILE A 5 -13.69 -0.74 -1.54
CA ILE A 5 -12.33 -1.28 -1.68
C ILE A 5 -12.42 -2.70 -2.24
N LEU A 6 -11.70 -2.95 -3.34
CA LEU A 6 -11.52 -4.30 -3.88
C LEU A 6 -10.21 -4.90 -3.34
N ILE A 7 -10.30 -6.13 -2.82
CA ILE A 7 -9.15 -6.86 -2.28
C ILE A 7 -9.02 -8.18 -3.06
N PRO A 8 -8.16 -8.23 -4.09
CA PRO A 8 -7.81 -9.49 -4.72
C PRO A 8 -6.98 -10.36 -3.78
N VAL A 9 -7.40 -11.62 -3.59
CA VAL A 9 -6.75 -12.57 -2.69
C VAL A 9 -6.42 -13.89 -3.39
N GLN A 10 -5.29 -14.48 -3.02
CA GLN A 10 -4.87 -15.79 -3.52
C GLN A 10 -4.91 -16.88 -2.46
N LYS A 11 -4.76 -16.50 -1.18
CA LYS A 11 -4.63 -17.44 -0.07
C LYS A 11 -5.56 -17.05 1.09
N PRO A 12 -6.17 -18.03 1.76
CA PRO A 12 -7.04 -17.76 2.92
C PRO A 12 -6.38 -16.95 4.03
N ALA A 13 -5.09 -17.19 4.27
CA ALA A 13 -4.32 -16.47 5.30
C ALA A 13 -4.12 -14.97 5.01
N GLU A 14 -4.46 -14.51 3.81
CA GLU A 14 -4.38 -13.09 3.43
C GLU A 14 -5.68 -12.34 3.71
N VAL A 15 -6.79 -13.03 3.82
CA VAL A 15 -8.13 -12.44 3.85
C VAL A 15 -8.32 -11.54 5.07
N GLU A 16 -8.23 -12.09 6.28
CA GLU A 16 -8.48 -11.33 7.51
C GLU A 16 -7.51 -10.15 7.68
N PRO A 17 -6.17 -10.30 7.54
CA PRO A 17 -5.25 -9.18 7.68
C PRO A 17 -5.51 -8.04 6.68
N LEU A 18 -5.89 -8.37 5.43
CA LEU A 18 -6.19 -7.34 4.42
C LEU A 18 -7.51 -6.65 4.69
N ILE A 19 -8.56 -7.37 5.10
CA ILE A 19 -9.83 -6.77 5.52
C ILE A 19 -9.59 -5.84 6.70
N ARG A 20 -8.88 -6.30 7.74
CA ARG A 20 -8.53 -5.48 8.91
C ARG A 20 -7.76 -4.23 8.52
N PHE A 21 -6.82 -4.32 7.59
CA PHE A 21 -6.12 -3.13 7.09
C PHE A 21 -7.07 -2.21 6.33
N ALA A 22 -7.90 -2.76 5.44
CA ALA A 22 -8.84 -1.98 4.63
C ALA A 22 -9.85 -1.21 5.50
N THR A 23 -10.28 -1.74 6.65
CA THR A 23 -11.17 -1.01 7.56
C THR A 23 -10.60 0.31 8.06
N MET A 24 -9.27 0.44 8.13
CA MET A 24 -8.63 1.72 8.48
C MET A 24 -8.78 2.80 7.41
N LEU A 25 -9.12 2.41 6.18
CA LEU A 25 -9.27 3.31 5.03
C LEU A 25 -10.72 3.44 4.57
N LEU A 26 -11.62 2.62 5.12
CA LEU A 26 -13.01 2.56 4.72
C LEU A 26 -13.83 3.66 5.40
N GLU A 27 -14.77 4.26 4.68
CA GLU A 27 -15.79 5.15 5.25
C GLU A 27 -16.78 4.35 6.11
N ALA A 28 -17.55 5.04 6.97
CA ALA A 28 -18.45 4.39 7.93
C ALA A 28 -19.47 3.46 7.25
N ASP A 29 -20.00 3.86 6.09
CA ASP A 29 -20.98 3.08 5.31
C ASP A 29 -20.32 2.36 4.13
N GLY A 30 -19.01 2.15 4.18
CA GLY A 30 -18.26 1.58 3.08
C GLY A 30 -18.36 0.05 3.01
N GLU A 31 -17.94 -0.49 1.87
CA GLU A 31 -17.98 -1.93 1.56
C GLU A 31 -16.62 -2.43 1.09
N ILE A 32 -16.28 -3.64 1.48
CA ILE A 32 -15.09 -4.35 1.01
C ILE A 32 -15.52 -5.50 0.11
N ARG A 33 -14.96 -5.56 -1.09
CA ARG A 33 -15.10 -6.71 -2.01
C ARG A 33 -13.85 -7.55 -1.96
N VAL A 34 -14.00 -8.83 -1.63
CA VAL A 34 -12.89 -9.79 -1.63
C VAL A 34 -13.00 -10.65 -2.87
N LEU A 35 -12.09 -10.47 -3.82
CA LEU A 35 -12.12 -11.15 -5.12
C LEU A 35 -11.05 -12.25 -5.17
N HIS A 36 -11.48 -13.47 -5.49
CA HIS A 36 -10.59 -14.54 -5.87
C HIS A 36 -10.74 -14.87 -7.37
N VAL A 37 -9.66 -14.72 -8.12
CA VAL A 37 -9.65 -15.08 -9.54
C VAL A 37 -8.90 -16.40 -9.73
N ILE A 38 -9.63 -17.40 -10.23
CA ILE A 38 -9.09 -18.71 -10.56
C ILE A 38 -8.48 -18.65 -11.98
N PRO A 39 -7.16 -18.84 -12.13
CA PRO A 39 -6.56 -18.91 -13.45
C PRO A 39 -7.15 -20.08 -14.24
N THR A 40 -7.72 -19.80 -15.40
CA THR A 40 -8.34 -20.83 -16.25
C THR A 40 -7.28 -21.46 -17.14
N THR A 41 -6.88 -22.69 -16.80
CA THR A 41 -6.00 -23.50 -17.65
C THR A 41 -6.78 -24.65 -18.27
N THR A 42 -7.55 -25.38 -17.46
CA THR A 42 -8.42 -26.48 -17.91
C THR A 42 -9.71 -26.54 -17.09
N LEU A 43 -10.82 -27.02 -17.70
CA LEU A 43 -12.11 -27.16 -17.02
C LEU A 43 -12.06 -28.04 -15.73
N PRO A 44 -11.36 -29.18 -15.68
CA PRO A 44 -11.25 -29.95 -14.44
C PRO A 44 -10.54 -29.22 -13.30
N GLU A 45 -9.53 -28.42 -13.63
CA GLU A 45 -8.80 -27.61 -12.65
C GLU A 45 -9.69 -26.49 -12.09
N VAL A 46 -10.41 -25.78 -12.95
CA VAL A 46 -11.37 -24.76 -12.54
C VAL A 46 -12.41 -25.32 -11.56
N THR A 47 -12.95 -26.51 -11.83
CA THR A 47 -13.95 -27.14 -10.94
C THR A 47 -13.36 -27.47 -9.56
N ARG A 48 -12.10 -27.92 -9.50
CA ARG A 48 -11.41 -28.23 -8.25
C ARG A 48 -11.15 -26.97 -7.45
N GLU A 49 -10.62 -25.95 -8.10
CA GLU A 49 -10.30 -24.67 -7.47
C GLU A 49 -11.53 -23.90 -7.04
N TRP A 50 -12.62 -23.97 -7.82
CA TRP A 50 -13.90 -23.41 -7.43
C TRP A 50 -14.41 -23.98 -6.09
N ARG A 51 -14.32 -25.30 -5.91
CA ARG A 51 -14.66 -25.92 -4.62
C ARG A 51 -13.71 -25.50 -3.49
N ALA A 52 -12.43 -25.32 -3.82
CA ALA A 52 -11.46 -24.83 -2.85
C ALA A 52 -11.69 -23.36 -2.46
N SER A 53 -12.34 -22.56 -3.30
CA SER A 53 -12.64 -21.14 -3.03
C SER A 53 -13.54 -20.90 -1.82
N VAL A 54 -14.28 -21.92 -1.38
CA VAL A 54 -15.03 -21.86 -0.12
C VAL A 54 -14.14 -21.48 1.08
N HIS A 55 -12.87 -21.90 1.04
CA HIS A 55 -11.88 -21.53 2.05
C HIS A 55 -11.46 -20.05 2.03
N LEU A 56 -11.89 -19.28 1.02
CA LEU A 56 -11.69 -17.84 0.96
C LEU A 56 -12.97 -17.08 1.32
N VAL A 57 -14.11 -17.58 0.87
CA VAL A 57 -15.42 -16.98 1.11
C VAL A 57 -15.78 -16.97 2.59
N VAL A 58 -15.64 -18.12 3.28
CA VAL A 58 -15.98 -18.25 4.72
C VAL A 58 -15.13 -17.29 5.57
N PRO A 59 -13.79 -17.29 5.49
CA PRO A 59 -12.98 -16.33 6.25
C PRO A 59 -13.29 -14.86 5.94
N ALA A 60 -13.71 -14.55 4.72
CA ALA A 60 -14.08 -13.19 4.36
C ALA A 60 -15.35 -12.72 5.10
N HIS A 61 -16.39 -13.57 5.13
CA HIS A 61 -17.60 -13.29 5.89
C HIS A 61 -17.35 -13.23 7.41
N GLU A 62 -16.55 -14.17 7.94
CA GLU A 62 -16.21 -14.19 9.36
C GLU A 62 -15.43 -12.93 9.77
N ALA A 63 -14.44 -12.50 8.96
CA ALA A 63 -13.70 -11.29 9.20
C ALA A 63 -14.57 -10.03 9.10
N GLY A 64 -15.48 -9.97 8.13
CA GLY A 64 -16.45 -8.88 8.01
C GLY A 64 -17.34 -8.77 9.24
N ALA A 65 -17.91 -9.89 9.69
CA ALA A 65 -18.75 -9.95 10.89
C ALA A 65 -17.98 -9.56 12.17
N ALA A 66 -16.73 -10.04 12.31
CA ALA A 66 -15.91 -9.72 13.48
C ALA A 66 -15.48 -8.25 13.56
N LEU A 67 -15.41 -7.56 12.43
CA LEU A 67 -14.99 -6.17 12.32
C LEU A 67 -16.16 -5.19 12.11
N ASP A 68 -17.39 -5.69 12.10
CA ASP A 68 -18.62 -4.94 11.83
C ASP A 68 -18.54 -4.14 10.50
N VAL A 69 -18.09 -4.81 9.44
CA VAL A 69 -17.90 -4.26 8.11
C VAL A 69 -18.60 -5.13 7.07
N LYS A 70 -19.26 -4.48 6.11
CA LYS A 70 -19.86 -5.18 4.98
C LYS A 70 -18.76 -5.73 4.07
N VAL A 71 -18.72 -7.06 3.92
CA VAL A 71 -17.78 -7.78 3.06
C VAL A 71 -18.54 -8.64 2.07
N GLU A 72 -18.27 -8.43 0.78
CA GLU A 72 -18.84 -9.17 -0.34
C GLU A 72 -17.75 -10.02 -1.00
N PRO A 73 -17.68 -11.32 -0.71
CA PRO A 73 -16.74 -12.21 -1.38
C PRO A 73 -17.24 -12.63 -2.76
N GLU A 74 -16.33 -12.61 -3.71
CA GLU A 74 -16.58 -12.97 -5.10
C GLU A 74 -15.51 -13.93 -5.61
N VAL A 75 -15.94 -14.92 -6.42
CA VAL A 75 -15.04 -15.87 -7.08
C VAL A 75 -15.30 -15.82 -8.58
N ARG A 76 -14.26 -15.58 -9.34
CA ARG A 76 -14.28 -15.56 -10.82
C ARG A 76 -13.25 -16.49 -11.40
N SER A 77 -13.35 -16.78 -12.67
CA SER A 77 -12.33 -17.54 -13.40
C SER A 77 -11.96 -16.80 -14.68
N ALA A 78 -10.67 -16.66 -14.94
CA ALA A 78 -10.18 -15.95 -16.11
C ALA A 78 -8.83 -16.47 -16.58
N THR A 79 -8.52 -16.28 -17.87
CA THR A 79 -7.19 -16.52 -18.43
C THR A 79 -6.24 -15.36 -18.15
N ASP A 80 -6.77 -14.14 -18.07
CA ASP A 80 -6.05 -12.92 -17.73
C ASP A 80 -6.50 -12.43 -16.34
N VAL A 81 -5.75 -12.83 -15.32
CA VAL A 81 -6.05 -12.47 -13.91
C VAL A 81 -5.99 -10.96 -13.67
N PRO A 82 -4.97 -10.20 -14.14
CA PRO A 82 -4.97 -8.73 -14.02
C PRO A 82 -6.18 -8.08 -14.67
N GLY A 83 -6.52 -8.49 -15.91
CA GLY A 83 -7.66 -7.98 -16.65
C GLY A 83 -8.97 -8.18 -15.90
N GLU A 84 -9.20 -9.38 -15.36
CA GLU A 84 -10.40 -9.71 -14.59
C GLU A 84 -10.54 -8.88 -13.30
N ILE A 85 -9.42 -8.61 -12.62
CA ILE A 85 -9.43 -7.74 -11.43
C ILE A 85 -9.80 -6.31 -11.81
N LEU A 86 -9.26 -5.79 -12.92
CA LEU A 86 -9.59 -4.46 -13.43
C LEU A 86 -11.05 -4.34 -13.88
N GLU A 87 -11.55 -5.37 -14.57
CA GLU A 87 -12.95 -5.44 -14.99
C GLU A 87 -13.89 -5.48 -13.79
N SER A 88 -13.59 -6.29 -12.77
CA SER A 88 -14.36 -6.30 -11.52
C SER A 88 -14.34 -4.93 -10.82
N ALA A 89 -13.18 -4.26 -10.79
CA ALA A 89 -13.05 -2.94 -10.19
C ALA A 89 -13.91 -1.89 -10.92
N GLU A 90 -13.91 -1.90 -12.25
CA GLU A 90 -14.73 -0.99 -13.06
C GLU A 90 -16.23 -1.30 -12.94
N ALA A 91 -16.62 -2.58 -13.02
CA ALA A 91 -18.00 -3.00 -12.95
C ALA A 91 -18.69 -2.61 -11.63
N HIS A 92 -17.94 -2.58 -10.54
CA HIS A 92 -18.47 -2.22 -9.23
C HIS A 92 -18.15 -0.77 -8.83
N GLY A 93 -17.42 -0.01 -9.65
CA GLY A 93 -17.07 1.39 -9.37
C GLY A 93 -16.26 1.55 -8.08
N VAL A 94 -15.29 0.65 -7.83
CA VAL A 94 -14.49 0.72 -6.61
C VAL A 94 -13.55 1.92 -6.63
N ASP A 95 -13.34 2.51 -5.45
CA ASP A 95 -12.47 3.67 -5.28
C ASP A 95 -10.99 3.27 -5.16
N ALA A 96 -10.75 2.08 -4.63
CA ALA A 96 -9.39 1.58 -4.41
C ALA A 96 -9.27 0.07 -4.60
N ILE A 97 -8.08 -0.36 -5.06
CA ILE A 97 -7.67 -1.78 -5.13
C ILE A 97 -6.53 -1.98 -4.14
N LEU A 98 -6.75 -2.82 -3.12
CA LEU A 98 -5.72 -3.16 -2.14
C LEU A 98 -5.09 -4.52 -2.49
N LEU A 99 -3.85 -4.48 -2.93
CA LEU A 99 -3.06 -5.66 -3.29
C LEU A 99 -2.11 -6.04 -2.15
N SER A 100 -2.03 -7.33 -1.87
CA SER A 100 -0.95 -7.88 -1.06
C SER A 100 0.11 -8.49 -1.95
N LEU A 101 1.36 -8.13 -1.71
CA LEU A 101 2.46 -8.93 -2.23
C LEU A 101 2.71 -10.09 -1.26
N GLY A 102 2.00 -11.18 -1.48
CA GLY A 102 2.17 -12.44 -0.77
C GLY A 102 3.55 -13.00 -1.03
N GLY A 103 4.46 -12.79 -0.10
CA GLY A 103 5.73 -13.50 -0.04
C GLY A 103 5.73 -14.35 1.23
N ASP A 104 5.72 -15.65 1.10
CA ASP A 104 6.21 -16.51 2.17
C ASP A 104 7.58 -15.94 2.60
N ARG A 105 7.84 -15.82 3.92
CA ARG A 105 9.15 -15.39 4.46
C ARG A 105 10.33 -16.15 3.85
N ARG A 106 10.06 -17.27 3.20
CA ARG A 106 11.00 -18.13 2.49
C ARG A 106 11.18 -17.78 1.02
N SER A 107 10.26 -17.02 0.42
CA SER A 107 10.43 -16.53 -0.95
C SER A 107 11.46 -15.40 -0.95
N ARG A 108 12.66 -15.71 -1.42
CA ARG A 108 13.76 -14.75 -1.58
C ARG A 108 13.50 -13.68 -2.64
N ASN A 109 12.36 -13.73 -3.32
CA ASN A 109 11.94 -12.77 -4.32
C ASN A 109 10.55 -12.26 -3.99
N PRO A 110 10.41 -11.08 -3.36
CA PRO A 110 9.17 -10.33 -3.40
C PRO A 110 9.03 -9.78 -4.83
N PHE A 111 8.57 -10.61 -5.74
CA PHE A 111 8.21 -10.15 -7.07
C PHE A 111 6.97 -9.27 -6.94
N VAL A 112 7.08 -8.02 -7.36
CA VAL A 112 5.93 -7.28 -7.85
C VAL A 112 5.50 -8.05 -9.10
N GLY A 113 4.61 -9.02 -8.92
CA GLY A 113 4.23 -9.99 -9.95
C GLY A 113 3.60 -9.27 -11.13
N HIS A 114 3.46 -9.99 -12.25
CA HIS A 114 2.79 -9.50 -13.44
C HIS A 114 1.41 -8.90 -13.13
N THR A 115 0.66 -9.51 -12.22
CA THR A 115 -0.66 -9.04 -11.76
C THR A 115 -0.58 -7.66 -11.13
N ALA A 116 0.30 -7.45 -10.13
CA ALA A 116 0.41 -6.16 -9.47
C ALA A 116 0.93 -5.06 -10.41
N THR A 117 1.87 -5.40 -11.30
CA THR A 117 2.37 -4.47 -12.30
C THR A 117 1.26 -4.09 -13.30
N GLY A 118 0.50 -5.04 -13.81
CA GLY A 118 -0.63 -4.79 -14.70
C GLY A 118 -1.68 -3.88 -14.08
N ILE A 119 -2.06 -4.15 -12.83
CA ILE A 119 -3.04 -3.33 -12.10
C ILE A 119 -2.49 -1.92 -11.83
N LEU A 120 -1.24 -1.79 -11.37
CA LEU A 120 -0.60 -0.49 -11.17
C LEU A 120 -0.58 0.39 -12.43
N HIS A 121 -0.49 -0.18 -13.62
CA HIS A 121 -0.44 0.60 -14.86
C HIS A 121 -1.81 0.93 -15.44
N HIS A 122 -2.83 0.12 -15.20
CA HIS A 122 -4.09 0.20 -15.93
C HIS A 122 -5.31 0.54 -15.07
N ALA A 123 -5.20 0.45 -13.72
CA ALA A 123 -6.32 0.79 -12.85
C ALA A 123 -6.70 2.28 -12.95
N ARG A 124 -8.00 2.54 -12.92
CA ARG A 124 -8.57 3.89 -12.77
C ARG A 124 -8.78 4.26 -11.31
N ALA A 125 -8.98 3.25 -10.47
CA ALA A 125 -9.05 3.40 -9.02
C ALA A 125 -7.65 3.59 -8.41
N ASP A 126 -7.58 4.13 -7.20
CA ASP A 126 -6.34 4.18 -6.44
C ASP A 126 -5.81 2.75 -6.22
N VAL A 127 -4.52 2.55 -6.40
CA VAL A 127 -3.88 1.23 -6.19
C VAL A 127 -2.95 1.28 -4.99
N LEU A 128 -3.24 0.43 -4.01
CA LEU A 128 -2.49 0.28 -2.78
C LEU A 128 -1.79 -1.08 -2.81
N VAL A 129 -0.48 -1.09 -2.85
CA VAL A 129 0.31 -2.33 -2.86
C VAL A 129 1.01 -2.47 -1.51
N LEU A 130 0.56 -3.43 -0.71
CA LEU A 130 1.08 -3.68 0.63
C LEU A 130 2.02 -4.88 0.63
N ASN A 131 3.26 -4.69 1.10
CA ASN A 131 4.13 -5.80 1.41
C ASN A 131 3.94 -6.23 2.86
N ARG A 132 4.16 -7.51 3.17
CA ARG A 132 4.03 -8.11 4.51
C ARG A 132 2.63 -7.94 5.13
N LEU A 133 1.95 -9.03 5.18
CA LEU A 133 0.69 -9.18 5.91
C LEU A 133 0.83 -9.07 7.43
N ALA A 134 2.03 -8.95 7.95
CA ALA A 134 2.28 -8.84 9.39
C ALA A 134 1.99 -7.42 9.93
N LEU A 135 0.88 -6.83 9.53
CA LEU A 135 0.19 -5.82 10.33
C LEU A 135 -0.58 -6.51 11.48
N ALA A 136 0.02 -7.55 12.03
CA ALA A 136 -0.45 -8.22 13.24
C ALA A 136 -0.34 -7.34 14.49
N ALA A 137 0.16 -6.10 14.34
CA ALA A 137 0.16 -5.15 15.42
C ALA A 137 -1.14 -4.35 15.35
N ASP A 138 -1.95 -4.42 16.39
CA ASP A 138 -3.12 -3.56 16.60
C ASP A 138 -2.77 -2.06 16.59
N ARG A 139 -1.52 -1.71 16.43
CA ARG A 139 -1.01 -0.33 16.43
C ARG A 139 0.13 -0.15 15.44
N ILE A 140 0.01 0.88 14.62
CA ILE A 140 1.08 1.41 13.79
C ILE A 140 1.76 2.54 14.58
N PRO A 141 2.98 2.34 15.12
CA PRO A 141 3.58 3.29 16.04
C PRO A 141 3.95 4.61 15.38
N ARG A 142 4.40 4.59 14.13
CA ARG A 142 4.85 5.76 13.37
C ARG A 142 4.72 5.50 11.88
N ILE A 143 4.38 6.54 11.10
CA ILE A 143 4.23 6.45 9.65
C ILE A 143 5.31 7.32 8.99
N LEU A 144 6.04 6.75 8.04
CA LEU A 144 7.03 7.45 7.23
C LEU A 144 6.45 7.73 5.85
N LEU A 145 6.48 8.99 5.44
CA LEU A 145 6.17 9.47 4.09
C LEU A 145 7.45 10.01 3.43
N PRO A 146 8.21 9.18 2.72
CA PRO A 146 9.34 9.68 1.95
C PRO A 146 8.86 10.46 0.73
N THR A 147 9.50 11.60 0.44
CA THR A 147 9.22 12.43 -0.74
C THR A 147 10.51 12.90 -1.40
N LEU A 148 10.49 13.01 -2.72
CA LEU A 148 11.59 13.59 -3.52
C LEU A 148 11.42 15.08 -3.77
N GLY A 149 10.20 15.58 -3.62
CA GLY A 149 9.85 16.98 -3.80
C GLY A 149 9.63 17.70 -2.47
N GLN A 150 9.11 18.91 -2.56
CA GLN A 150 8.72 19.68 -1.38
C GLN A 150 7.48 19.12 -0.69
N MET A 151 6.63 18.44 -1.44
CA MET A 151 5.36 17.90 -0.96
C MET A 151 5.27 16.41 -1.26
N PRO A 152 4.83 15.58 -0.29
CA PRO A 152 4.49 14.19 -0.53
C PRO A 152 3.31 14.05 -1.50
N SER A 153 3.16 12.89 -2.12
CA SER A 153 2.00 12.55 -2.93
C SER A 153 0.68 12.83 -2.17
N PRO A 154 -0.28 13.54 -2.77
CA PRO A 154 -1.55 13.86 -2.12
C PRO A 154 -2.30 12.60 -1.66
N THR A 155 -2.34 11.56 -2.48
CA THR A 155 -3.00 10.30 -2.14
C THR A 155 -2.29 9.58 -0.99
N ALA A 156 -0.96 9.52 -1.00
CA ALA A 156 -0.19 8.92 0.10
C ALA A 156 -0.37 9.72 1.41
N THR A 157 -0.43 11.04 1.34
CA THR A 157 -0.70 11.91 2.48
C THR A 157 -2.09 11.64 3.07
N ARG A 158 -3.13 11.63 2.24
CA ARG A 158 -4.51 11.37 2.65
C ARG A 158 -4.65 10.01 3.35
N ILE A 159 -3.99 8.98 2.81
CA ILE A 159 -3.98 7.63 3.41
C ILE A 159 -3.26 7.63 4.76
N ALA A 160 -2.10 8.27 4.84
CA ALA A 160 -1.34 8.33 6.08
C ALA A 160 -2.12 9.04 7.20
N GLU A 161 -2.82 10.12 6.88
CA GLU A 161 -3.68 10.85 7.82
C GLU A 161 -4.84 9.99 8.32
N GLU A 162 -5.50 9.25 7.43
CA GLU A 162 -6.60 8.39 7.84
C GLU A 162 -6.13 7.27 8.77
N ILE A 163 -5.01 6.64 8.44
CA ILE A 163 -4.41 5.63 9.30
C ILE A 163 -4.02 6.24 10.66
N ALA A 164 -3.47 7.46 10.68
CA ALA A 164 -3.09 8.14 11.91
C ALA A 164 -4.29 8.51 12.78
N VAL A 165 -5.41 8.92 12.18
CA VAL A 165 -6.66 9.20 12.91
C VAL A 165 -7.18 7.95 13.62
N ARG A 166 -7.11 6.80 12.97
CA ARG A 166 -7.55 5.51 13.54
C ARG A 166 -6.50 4.83 14.43
N ASN A 167 -5.29 5.32 14.42
CA ASN A 167 -4.20 4.93 15.30
C ASN A 167 -3.75 6.13 16.12
N PRO A 168 -4.51 6.56 17.14
CA PRO A 168 -4.18 7.74 17.93
C PRO A 168 -2.78 7.58 18.54
N ASN A 169 -1.95 8.59 18.30
CA ASN A 169 -0.52 8.65 18.60
C ASN A 169 0.44 8.04 17.56
N ALA A 170 -0.01 7.73 16.35
CA ALA A 170 0.90 7.40 15.26
C ALA A 170 1.32 8.70 14.52
N PRO A 171 2.45 9.32 14.85
CA PRO A 171 2.90 10.52 14.15
C PRO A 171 3.21 10.20 12.70
N VAL A 172 2.76 11.08 11.80
CA VAL A 172 3.13 11.05 10.38
C VAL A 172 4.34 11.92 10.17
N ILE A 173 5.41 11.35 9.64
CA ILE A 173 6.67 12.04 9.39
C ILE A 173 6.95 12.05 7.91
N ALA A 174 6.91 13.22 7.29
CA ALA A 174 7.33 13.43 5.91
C ALA A 174 8.86 13.63 5.88
N LEU A 175 9.55 12.75 5.16
CA LEU A 175 10.99 12.78 5.00
C LEU A 175 11.34 13.23 3.58
N THR A 176 11.86 14.45 3.44
CA THR A 176 12.30 14.96 2.14
C THR A 176 13.69 14.39 1.81
N LEU A 177 13.75 13.65 0.70
CA LEU A 177 14.97 13.08 0.15
C LEU A 177 15.46 13.98 -0.98
N GLY A 178 16.19 15.03 -0.67
CA GLY A 178 16.64 16.01 -1.68
C GLY A 178 18.00 16.60 -1.40
N SER A 179 18.62 17.18 -2.43
CA SER A 179 19.97 17.72 -2.40
C SER A 179 20.05 19.24 -2.17
N GLN A 180 18.95 19.93 -1.98
CA GLN A 180 19.01 21.32 -1.57
C GLN A 180 18.91 21.41 -0.05
N PRO A 181 19.91 22.04 0.62
CA PRO A 181 19.67 22.53 1.96
C PRO A 181 18.53 23.55 1.83
N LEU A 182 17.38 23.25 2.42
CA LEU A 182 16.43 24.31 2.75
C LEU A 182 17.24 25.30 3.56
N LEU A 183 17.30 26.57 3.09
CA LEU A 183 17.87 27.65 3.86
C LEU A 183 17.25 27.54 5.25
N GLU A 184 18.07 27.21 6.23
CA GLU A 184 17.66 27.08 7.61
C GLU A 184 17.10 28.43 8.07
N GLU A 185 15.80 28.54 8.16
CA GLU A 185 15.23 29.41 9.17
C GLU A 185 15.44 28.69 10.50
N GLU A 186 16.48 29.08 11.20
CA GLU A 186 16.80 28.59 12.54
C GLU A 186 15.55 28.76 13.42
N GLY A 187 14.96 27.66 13.83
CA GLY A 187 13.99 27.61 14.92
C GLY A 187 12.60 27.06 14.65
N SER A 188 12.23 26.70 13.43
CA SER A 188 10.90 26.12 13.20
C SER A 188 11.01 24.74 12.55
N THR A 189 10.63 23.73 13.29
CA THR A 189 10.17 22.47 12.69
C THR A 189 8.89 22.85 11.92
N PRO A 190 8.84 22.80 10.59
CA PRO A 190 7.63 23.18 9.89
C PRO A 190 6.56 22.11 10.14
N GLU A 191 5.70 22.39 11.10
CA GLU A 191 4.48 21.61 11.29
C GLU A 191 3.50 21.99 10.18
N GLY A 192 3.33 21.12 9.21
CA GLY A 192 2.24 21.22 8.25
C GLY A 192 1.01 20.53 8.83
N LYS A 193 -0.17 21.14 8.69
CA LYS A 193 -1.42 20.42 8.89
C LYS A 193 -1.82 19.83 7.55
N GLY A 194 -2.07 18.52 7.52
CA GLY A 194 -2.71 17.88 6.38
C GLY A 194 -4.15 18.36 6.18
N PRO A 195 -4.81 17.97 5.09
CA PRO A 195 -6.18 18.37 4.74
C PRO A 195 -7.20 18.15 5.86
N ARG A 196 -6.98 17.18 6.75
CA ARG A 196 -7.84 16.88 7.91
C ARG A 196 -7.31 17.39 9.25
N GLY A 197 -6.30 18.27 9.23
CA GLY A 197 -5.76 18.88 10.45
C GLY A 197 -4.81 17.99 11.25
N THR A 198 -4.47 16.80 10.77
CA THR A 198 -3.48 15.93 11.40
C THR A 198 -2.09 16.57 11.32
N PRO A 199 -1.35 16.68 12.43
CA PRO A 199 -0.02 17.23 12.38
C PRO A 199 0.93 16.33 11.60
N ILE A 200 1.46 16.85 10.49
CA ILE A 200 2.51 16.19 9.72
C ILE A 200 3.82 16.88 10.06
N THR A 201 4.68 16.19 10.76
CA THR A 201 6.01 16.71 11.08
C THR A 201 6.92 16.54 9.86
N ARG A 202 7.36 17.64 9.27
CA ARG A 202 8.34 17.63 8.20
C ARG A 202 9.73 17.62 8.78
N ARG A 203 10.54 16.64 8.41
CA ARG A 203 11.95 16.59 8.78
C ARG A 203 12.80 16.59 7.53
N PRO A 204 13.64 17.62 7.30
CA PRO A 204 14.68 17.52 6.31
C PRO A 204 15.66 16.42 6.71
N SER A 205 15.95 15.48 5.83
CA SER A 205 17.04 14.55 6.07
C SER A 205 18.34 15.19 5.60
N PHE A 206 19.18 15.58 6.54
CA PHE A 206 20.57 15.90 6.23
C PHE A 206 21.33 14.60 5.93
N PHE A 207 21.40 14.23 4.65
CA PHE A 207 22.44 13.33 4.19
C PHE A 207 23.55 14.17 3.58
N PRO A 208 24.75 14.20 4.16
CA PRO A 208 25.88 14.91 3.60
C PRO A 208 26.35 14.16 2.36
N ALA A 209 25.95 14.58 1.19
CA ALA A 209 26.59 14.41 -0.09
C ALA A 209 25.60 14.67 -1.26
N PRO A 210 26.06 15.13 -2.41
CA PRO A 210 25.19 15.37 -3.56
C PRO A 210 24.62 14.04 -4.07
N ILE A 211 23.36 13.80 -3.78
CA ILE A 211 22.60 12.63 -4.25
C ILE A 211 22.16 12.82 -5.71
N LEU A 212 22.52 13.96 -6.31
CA LEU A 212 22.36 14.25 -7.72
C LEU A 212 23.07 13.16 -8.55
N GLY A 213 22.27 12.27 -9.12
CA GLY A 213 22.69 11.23 -10.06
C GLY A 213 22.60 9.77 -9.56
N ARG A 214 22.19 9.49 -8.34
CA ARG A 214 22.13 8.11 -7.82
C ARG A 214 20.74 7.70 -7.32
N ARG A 215 19.76 7.57 -8.22
CA ARG A 215 18.45 6.96 -7.96
C ARG A 215 18.55 5.63 -7.22
N HIS A 216 19.64 4.89 -7.40
CA HIS A 216 19.90 3.59 -6.76
C HIS A 216 20.06 3.64 -5.24
N ARG A 217 20.19 4.83 -4.65
CA ARG A 217 20.32 4.98 -3.20
C ARG A 217 19.03 5.36 -2.48
N LEU A 218 17.98 5.75 -3.20
CA LEU A 218 16.72 6.18 -2.59
C LEU A 218 16.07 5.08 -1.74
N PRO A 219 15.94 3.83 -2.21
CA PRO A 219 15.40 2.78 -1.37
C PRO A 219 16.22 2.60 -0.09
N GLN A 220 17.56 2.65 -0.17
CA GLN A 220 18.45 2.48 0.96
C GLN A 220 18.26 3.58 2.02
N LEU A 221 18.12 4.84 1.60
CA LEU A 221 17.88 5.97 2.51
C LEU A 221 16.55 5.83 3.25
N ILE A 222 15.49 5.40 2.55
CA ILE A 222 14.20 5.12 3.16
C ILE A 222 14.32 3.98 4.17
N LEU A 223 15.03 2.91 3.82
CA LEU A 223 15.24 1.75 4.67
C LEU A 223 16.04 2.09 5.92
N GLU A 224 17.10 2.88 5.80
CA GLU A 224 17.91 3.36 6.92
C GLU A 224 17.09 4.23 7.87
N ALA A 225 16.31 5.17 7.34
CA ALA A 225 15.41 5.99 8.13
C ALA A 225 14.38 5.14 8.86
N ALA A 226 13.74 4.20 8.14
CA ALA A 226 12.73 3.31 8.70
C ALA A 226 13.26 2.44 9.84
N ALA A 227 14.49 1.93 9.70
CA ALA A 227 15.16 1.12 10.72
C ALA A 227 15.59 1.94 11.94
N ARG A 228 16.27 3.07 11.70
CA ARG A 228 16.81 3.92 12.76
C ARG A 228 15.76 4.47 13.70
N GLU A 229 14.64 4.92 13.15
CA GLU A 229 13.56 5.55 13.91
C GLU A 229 12.40 4.60 14.23
N ARG A 230 12.52 3.33 13.93
CA ARG A 230 11.54 2.27 14.22
C ARG A 230 10.13 2.59 13.71
N PHE A 231 10.03 2.98 12.44
CA PHE A 231 8.73 3.19 11.82
C PHE A 231 7.94 1.89 11.74
N GLY A 232 6.62 1.98 11.93
CA GLY A 232 5.70 0.85 11.81
C GLY A 232 5.11 0.70 10.43
N LEU A 233 5.14 1.76 9.61
CA LEU A 233 4.66 1.75 8.23
C LEU A 233 5.43 2.78 7.41
N VAL A 234 5.81 2.43 6.19
CA VAL A 234 6.31 3.35 5.17
C VAL A 234 5.27 3.44 4.06
N ILE A 235 4.85 4.65 3.71
CA ILE A 235 3.92 4.87 2.60
C ILE A 235 4.64 5.66 1.51
N VAL A 236 4.79 5.05 0.34
CA VAL A 236 5.46 5.67 -0.82
C VAL A 236 4.40 5.98 -1.87
N GLY A 237 4.21 7.26 -2.16
CA GLY A 237 3.29 7.70 -3.21
C GLY A 237 3.94 7.77 -4.59
N GLU A 238 3.11 7.78 -5.63
CA GLU A 238 3.56 8.09 -6.97
C GLU A 238 3.93 9.56 -7.04
N GLU A 239 5.18 9.82 -7.30
CA GLU A 239 5.74 11.15 -7.54
C GLU A 239 6.53 11.11 -8.84
N ALA A 240 6.51 12.23 -9.58
CA ALA A 240 7.48 12.43 -10.64
C ALA A 240 8.81 12.83 -10.01
N ASP A 241 9.89 12.20 -10.43
CA ASP A 241 11.21 12.66 -10.06
C ASP A 241 11.56 13.99 -10.78
N GLN A 242 12.68 14.60 -10.39
CA GLN A 242 13.16 15.85 -11.01
C GLN A 242 13.41 15.74 -12.51
N SER A 243 13.49 14.53 -13.08
CA SER A 243 13.60 14.25 -14.51
C SER A 243 12.26 13.89 -15.16
N GLY A 244 11.14 13.98 -14.41
CA GLY A 244 9.79 13.70 -14.90
C GLY A 244 9.44 12.22 -15.02
N GLY A 245 10.27 11.31 -14.54
CA GLY A 245 9.99 9.88 -14.55
C GLY A 245 9.28 9.39 -13.27
N PRO A 246 8.49 8.32 -13.34
CA PRO A 246 7.78 7.79 -12.16
C PRO A 246 8.77 7.27 -11.12
N LEU A 247 8.53 7.59 -9.84
CA LEU A 247 9.29 7.07 -8.71
C LEU A 247 9.00 5.58 -8.48
N LEU A 248 7.74 5.17 -8.58
CA LEU A 248 7.29 3.81 -8.31
C LEU A 248 7.66 2.84 -9.44
N THR A 249 8.94 2.75 -9.77
CA THR A 249 9.40 1.73 -10.71
C THR A 249 9.43 0.35 -10.05
N ARG A 250 9.24 -0.70 -10.86
CA ARG A 250 9.32 -2.09 -10.38
C ARG A 250 10.59 -2.35 -9.56
N ARG A 251 11.75 -1.90 -10.06
CA ARG A 251 13.05 -2.09 -9.38
C ARG A 251 13.09 -1.40 -8.01
N PHE A 252 12.59 -0.17 -7.94
CA PHE A 252 12.51 0.59 -6.69
C PHE A 252 11.63 -0.14 -5.66
N LEU A 253 10.45 -0.59 -6.07
CA LEU A 253 9.53 -1.32 -5.20
C LEU A 253 10.09 -2.67 -4.75
N GLU A 254 10.72 -3.43 -5.65
CA GLU A 254 11.33 -4.72 -5.31
C GLU A 254 12.44 -4.56 -4.27
N GLU A 255 13.28 -3.56 -4.41
CA GLU A 255 14.36 -3.27 -3.45
C GLU A 255 13.79 -2.86 -2.09
N LEU A 256 12.82 -1.94 -2.09
CA LEU A 256 12.18 -1.46 -0.87
C LEU A 256 11.42 -2.58 -0.15
N PHE A 257 10.60 -3.35 -0.86
CA PHE A 257 9.80 -4.42 -0.27
C PHE A 257 10.63 -5.59 0.24
N ARG A 258 11.79 -5.86 -0.38
CA ARG A 258 12.70 -6.92 0.04
C ARG A 258 13.39 -6.61 1.36
N ALA A 259 13.88 -5.39 1.52
CA ALA A 259 14.78 -5.02 2.60
C ALA A 259 14.10 -4.26 3.76
N ALA A 260 12.83 -3.87 3.61
CA ALA A 260 12.16 -3.06 4.62
C ALA A 260 12.07 -3.75 5.99
N PRO A 261 12.42 -3.04 7.07
CA PRO A 261 12.30 -3.54 8.44
C PRO A 261 10.85 -3.57 8.94
N CYS A 262 9.95 -2.87 8.28
CA CYS A 262 8.53 -2.74 8.60
C CYS A 262 7.66 -2.88 7.35
N PRO A 263 6.33 -2.96 7.48
CA PRO A 263 5.41 -2.87 6.37
C PRO A 263 5.67 -1.65 5.47
N VAL A 264 5.55 -1.87 4.16
CA VAL A 264 5.65 -0.83 3.14
C VAL A 264 4.40 -0.87 2.28
N MET A 265 3.82 0.28 2.04
CA MET A 265 2.72 0.45 1.11
C MET A 265 3.14 1.39 -0.01
N ALA A 266 3.00 0.94 -1.25
CA ALA A 266 3.10 1.79 -2.42
C ALA A 266 1.70 2.23 -2.84
N VAL A 267 1.55 3.50 -3.17
CA VAL A 267 0.27 4.14 -3.49
C VAL A 267 0.37 4.84 -4.83
N ARG A 268 -0.52 4.46 -5.75
CA ARG A 268 -0.78 5.16 -6.98
C ARG A 268 -2.23 5.67 -6.96
N GLY A 269 -2.43 6.96 -7.16
CA GLY A 269 -3.71 7.63 -7.27
C GLY A 269 -3.93 8.24 -8.64
#